data_9c152af7150e9ded7cbcf487ebf23645
#
_entry.id   9c152af7150e9ded7cbcf487ebf23645
#
_cell.length_a   1.000
_cell.length_b   1.000
_cell.length_c   1.000
_cell.angle_alpha   90.00
_cell.angle_beta   90.00
_cell.angle_gamma   90.00
#
_symmetry.space_group_name_H-M   'P 1'
#
loop_
_entity.id
_entity.type
_entity.pdbx_description
1 polymer ?
#
loop_
_entity_poly.entity_id
_entity_poly.type
_entity_poly.pdbx_seq_one_letter_code
_entity_poly.pdbx_strand_id
1 'polypeptide(L)'
;MDLCNQLDLPLSITMAGRGTAVQSMLDLLGIESNERRIVFTVANEEKTKKLIQAQKRHMHIGVPGHGIVIAVPIKSVGGGKTVAFLNGETDNAAYTPSLNYAHELIVAVCSQGCTDMVMNAARAAGARGGTVLHGKGTGAKGAPKFYNITIAQEKEMILIVAATSQKAAIMQSILKKAGPDSKAGTIVFSLPTTQVAGFALLDNQDET
;
A
#
# COMPACT_ATOMS: atom_id res chain seq x y z
N MET A 1 7.77 6.55 14.26
CA MET A 1 9.19 6.15 14.43
C MET A 1 9.41 5.51 15.79
N ASP A 2 8.89 6.08 16.89
CA ASP A 2 9.16 5.58 18.24
C ASP A 2 8.73 4.13 18.47
N LEU A 3 7.56 3.72 17.97
CA LEU A 3 7.10 2.33 18.08
C LEU A 3 8.00 1.32 17.34
N CYS A 4 8.55 1.71 16.20
CA CYS A 4 9.47 0.85 15.45
C CYS A 4 10.77 0.66 16.22
N ASN A 5 11.27 1.73 16.84
CA ASN A 5 12.49 1.65 17.69
C ASN A 5 12.24 0.84 18.96
N GLN A 6 11.08 1.02 19.62
CA GLN A 6 10.73 0.25 20.83
C GLN A 6 10.59 -1.26 20.58
N LEU A 7 10.24 -1.64 19.35
CA LEU A 7 10.10 -3.04 18.93
C LEU A 7 11.35 -3.60 18.23
N ASP A 8 12.47 -2.86 18.27
CA ASP A 8 13.71 -3.24 17.58
C ASP A 8 13.47 -3.66 16.14
N LEU A 9 12.70 -2.86 15.40
CA LEU A 9 12.52 -3.09 13.98
C LEU A 9 13.72 -2.54 13.21
N PRO A 10 14.50 -3.39 12.55
CA PRO A 10 15.83 -3.02 12.05
C PRO A 10 15.80 -2.12 10.82
N LEU A 11 14.67 -2.08 10.12
CA LEU A 11 14.47 -1.24 8.94
C LEU A 11 13.18 -0.45 9.09
N SER A 12 13.27 0.88 9.02
CA SER A 12 12.11 1.75 8.99
C SER A 12 12.36 2.89 8.01
N ILE A 13 11.57 2.92 6.93
CA ILE A 13 11.64 3.95 5.89
C ILE A 13 10.33 4.72 5.89
N THR A 14 10.42 6.03 6.04
CA THR A 14 9.26 6.93 5.98
C THR A 14 9.22 7.65 4.65
N MET A 15 8.07 7.64 4.00
CA MET A 15 7.82 8.32 2.73
C MET A 15 6.60 9.22 2.85
N ALA A 16 6.62 10.34 2.13
CA ALA A 16 5.45 11.18 1.96
C ALA A 16 4.50 10.57 0.92
N GLY A 17 3.22 10.66 1.18
CA GLY A 17 2.18 10.25 0.27
C GLY A 17 0.94 11.11 0.40
N ARG A 18 -0.05 10.87 -0.44
CA ARG A 18 -1.32 11.59 -0.43
C ARG A 18 -2.48 10.60 -0.44
N GLY A 19 -3.48 10.85 0.41
CA GLY A 19 -4.76 10.14 0.36
C GLY A 19 -5.56 10.53 -0.88
N THR A 20 -6.40 9.63 -1.36
CA THR A 20 -7.26 9.87 -2.54
C THR A 20 -8.70 10.21 -2.15
N ALA A 21 -9.01 10.43 -0.88
CA ALA A 21 -10.34 10.84 -0.45
C ALA A 21 -10.72 12.17 -1.10
N VAL A 22 -11.98 12.27 -1.56
CA VAL A 22 -12.51 13.53 -2.09
C VAL A 22 -12.79 14.51 -0.96
N GLN A 23 -12.73 15.83 -1.24
CA GLN A 23 -12.85 16.87 -0.22
C GLN A 23 -14.12 16.72 0.62
N SER A 24 -15.25 16.42 0.00
CA SER A 24 -16.52 16.22 0.71
C SER A 24 -16.49 15.09 1.75
N MET A 25 -15.70 14.05 1.53
CA MET A 25 -15.50 12.99 2.53
C MET A 25 -14.54 13.41 3.63
N LEU A 26 -13.53 14.22 3.31
CA LEU A 26 -12.62 14.77 4.32
C LEU A 26 -13.36 15.70 5.26
N ASP A 27 -14.18 16.58 4.72
CA ASP A 27 -15.00 17.52 5.49
C ASP A 27 -15.98 16.77 6.41
N LEU A 28 -16.63 15.72 5.90
CA LEU A 28 -17.53 14.87 6.69
C LEU A 28 -16.83 14.16 7.86
N LEU A 29 -15.57 13.81 7.69
CA LEU A 29 -14.77 13.12 8.71
C LEU A 29 -13.92 14.08 9.56
N GLY A 30 -14.01 15.39 9.33
CA GLY A 30 -13.21 16.39 10.03
C GLY A 30 -11.70 16.28 9.74
N ILE A 31 -11.32 15.80 8.58
CA ILE A 31 -9.92 15.59 8.20
C ILE A 31 -9.44 16.79 7.37
N GLU A 32 -8.54 17.58 7.91
CA GLU A 32 -8.07 18.83 7.29
C GLU A 32 -7.09 18.61 6.12
N SER A 33 -6.42 17.45 6.03
CA SER A 33 -5.37 17.25 5.03
C SER A 33 -5.39 15.85 4.42
N ASN A 34 -5.12 15.79 3.12
CA ASN A 34 -4.88 14.55 2.38
C ASN A 34 -3.45 14.02 2.52
N GLU A 35 -2.56 14.76 3.18
CA GLU A 35 -1.19 14.30 3.38
C GLU A 35 -1.14 13.03 4.21
N ARG A 36 -0.30 12.10 3.79
CA ARG A 36 -0.10 10.80 4.46
C ARG A 36 1.40 10.54 4.61
N ARG A 37 1.74 9.87 5.68
CA ARG A 37 3.07 9.29 5.87
C ARG A 37 2.96 7.77 5.76
N ILE A 38 3.75 7.20 4.87
CA ILE A 38 3.85 5.74 4.72
C ILE A 38 5.14 5.32 5.40
N VAL A 39 5.02 4.37 6.31
CA VAL A 39 6.18 3.75 6.97
C VAL A 39 6.30 2.34 6.46
N PHE A 40 7.43 2.03 5.83
CA PHE A 40 7.83 0.67 5.48
C PHE A 40 8.75 0.14 6.55
N THR A 41 8.47 -1.06 7.02
CA THR A 41 9.34 -1.79 7.92
C THR A 41 9.31 -3.27 7.58
N VAL A 42 10.34 -4.00 7.98
CA VAL A 42 10.41 -5.46 7.86
C VAL A 42 10.39 -6.04 9.26
N ALA A 43 9.52 -7.02 9.48
CA ALA A 43 9.33 -7.65 10.78
C ALA A 43 8.98 -9.13 10.61
N ASN A 44 9.36 -9.97 11.56
CA ASN A 44 8.84 -11.32 11.67
C ASN A 44 7.37 -11.29 12.15
N GLU A 45 6.72 -12.44 12.18
CA GLU A 45 5.30 -12.54 12.51
C GLU A 45 5.00 -12.02 13.93
N GLU A 46 5.84 -12.34 14.92
CA GLU A 46 5.65 -11.91 16.30
C GLU A 46 5.74 -10.38 16.44
N LYS A 47 6.78 -9.79 15.86
CA LYS A 47 6.96 -8.32 15.86
C LYS A 47 5.85 -7.63 15.07
N THR A 48 5.38 -8.22 13.98
CA THR A 48 4.23 -7.70 13.22
C THR A 48 2.97 -7.65 14.09
N LYS A 49 2.65 -8.72 14.81
CA LYS A 49 1.51 -8.76 15.75
C LYS A 49 1.65 -7.71 16.85
N LYS A 50 2.83 -7.61 17.47
CA LYS A 50 3.12 -6.60 18.51
C LYS A 50 2.99 -5.17 17.96
N LEU A 51 3.50 -4.90 16.76
CA LEU A 51 3.40 -3.59 16.11
C LEU A 51 1.93 -3.20 15.86
N ILE A 52 1.14 -4.10 15.29
CA ILE A 52 -0.29 -3.85 15.04
C ILE A 52 -1.05 -3.60 16.35
N GLN A 53 -0.78 -4.39 17.39
CA GLN A 53 -1.40 -4.18 18.71
C GLN A 53 -1.01 -2.85 19.33
N ALA A 54 0.27 -2.47 19.26
CA ALA A 54 0.73 -1.18 19.75
C ALA A 54 0.11 -0.01 18.99
N GLN A 55 -0.01 -0.12 17.66
CA GLN A 55 -0.67 0.90 16.84
C GLN A 55 -2.17 1.02 17.13
N LYS A 56 -2.87 -0.10 17.36
CA LYS A 56 -4.28 -0.07 17.79
C LYS A 56 -4.43 0.68 19.11
N ARG A 57 -3.53 0.46 20.07
CA ARG A 57 -3.58 1.10 21.41
C ARG A 57 -3.20 2.56 21.40
N HIS A 58 -2.11 2.91 20.71
CA HIS A 58 -1.51 4.25 20.80
C HIS A 58 -1.92 5.19 19.68
N MET A 59 -2.24 4.66 18.50
CA MET A 59 -2.60 5.46 17.32
C MET A 59 -4.07 5.29 16.94
N HIS A 60 -4.82 4.50 17.68
CA HIS A 60 -6.24 4.22 17.45
C HIS A 60 -6.52 3.77 16.00
N ILE A 61 -5.61 2.94 15.44
CA ILE A 61 -5.82 2.33 14.13
C ILE A 61 -7.11 1.53 14.16
N GLY A 62 -8.02 1.84 13.25
CA GLY A 62 -9.41 1.33 13.26
C GLY A 62 -10.42 2.46 13.30
N VAL A 63 -10.04 3.63 13.80
CA VAL A 63 -10.84 4.85 13.68
C VAL A 63 -10.62 5.46 12.30
N PRO A 64 -11.68 5.94 11.63
CA PRO A 64 -11.57 6.64 10.35
C PRO A 64 -10.53 7.77 10.38
N GLY A 65 -9.67 7.82 9.38
CA GLY A 65 -8.63 8.85 9.29
C GLY A 65 -7.32 8.54 10.04
N HIS A 66 -7.30 7.57 10.95
CA HIS A 66 -6.11 7.23 11.75
C HIS A 66 -5.10 6.32 11.04
N GLY A 67 -5.42 5.89 9.81
CA GLY A 67 -4.49 5.15 8.96
C GLY A 67 -4.84 3.66 8.84
N ILE A 68 -4.01 2.98 8.04
CA ILE A 68 -4.13 1.55 7.73
C ILE A 68 -2.77 0.90 7.93
N VAL A 69 -2.74 -0.29 8.48
CA VAL A 69 -1.56 -1.15 8.56
C VAL A 69 -1.81 -2.38 7.72
N ILE A 70 -0.83 -2.73 6.91
CA ILE A 70 -0.89 -3.88 6.00
C ILE A 70 0.40 -4.67 6.17
N ALA A 71 0.29 -5.94 6.47
CA ALA A 71 1.42 -6.87 6.44
C ALA A 71 1.38 -7.68 5.14
N VAL A 72 2.44 -7.56 4.35
CA VAL A 72 2.62 -8.26 3.07
C VAL A 72 3.71 -9.31 3.26
N PRO A 73 3.48 -10.59 2.92
CA PRO A 73 4.48 -11.63 3.08
C PRO A 73 5.64 -11.43 2.12
N ILE A 74 6.86 -11.55 2.62
CA ILE A 74 8.08 -11.54 1.81
C ILE A 74 8.44 -12.98 1.47
N LYS A 75 8.49 -13.33 0.20
CA LYS A 75 8.86 -14.68 -0.26
C LYS A 75 10.37 -14.93 -0.23
N SER A 76 11.16 -13.90 -0.55
CA SER A 76 12.61 -14.02 -0.61
C SER A 76 13.27 -12.70 -0.26
N VAL A 77 14.36 -12.76 0.49
CA VAL A 77 15.18 -11.60 0.84
C VAL A 77 16.61 -11.90 0.40
N GLY A 78 17.21 -11.00 -0.38
CA GLY A 78 18.62 -11.03 -0.75
C GLY A 78 19.43 -10.13 0.18
N GLY A 79 20.71 -10.44 0.36
CA GLY A 79 21.62 -9.58 1.16
C GLY A 79 22.47 -10.32 2.22
N GLY A 80 22.52 -11.65 2.20
CA GLY A 80 23.38 -12.45 3.08
C GLY A 80 23.12 -12.17 4.57
N LYS A 81 24.14 -11.72 5.31
CA LYS A 81 24.03 -11.39 6.74
C LYS A 81 22.96 -10.34 7.08
N THR A 82 22.52 -9.56 6.10
CA THR A 82 21.45 -8.57 6.26
C THR A 82 20.10 -9.23 6.59
N VAL A 83 19.87 -10.46 6.16
CA VAL A 83 18.62 -11.20 6.47
C VAL A 83 18.51 -11.51 7.95
N ALA A 84 19.60 -12.01 8.57
CA ALA A 84 19.64 -12.25 10.02
C ALA A 84 19.43 -10.95 10.79
N PHE A 85 20.04 -9.85 10.33
CA PHE A 85 19.84 -8.52 10.90
C PHE A 85 18.38 -8.04 10.78
N LEU A 86 17.73 -8.22 9.61
CA LEU A 86 16.34 -7.82 9.39
C LEU A 86 15.34 -8.64 10.22
N ASN A 87 15.64 -9.89 10.50
CA ASN A 87 14.78 -10.75 11.32
C ASN A 87 15.04 -10.61 12.83
N GLY A 88 16.19 -10.04 13.23
CA GLY A 88 16.62 -9.98 14.63
C GLY A 88 16.91 -11.36 15.24
N GLU A 89 17.04 -12.39 14.42
CA GLU A 89 17.27 -13.78 14.82
C GLU A 89 18.30 -14.44 13.93
N THR A 90 19.07 -15.36 14.51
CA THR A 90 20.10 -16.15 13.82
C THR A 90 19.56 -17.42 13.18
N ASP A 91 18.25 -17.69 13.29
CA ASP A 91 17.66 -18.95 12.86
C ASP A 91 17.12 -18.87 11.43
N ASN A 92 17.64 -19.76 10.57
CA ASN A 92 17.21 -19.95 9.17
C ASN A 92 15.90 -20.75 9.04
N ALA A 93 14.97 -20.59 9.96
CA ALA A 93 13.70 -21.32 9.90
C ALA A 93 12.93 -20.97 8.62
N ALA A 94 12.59 -21.96 7.84
CA ALA A 94 11.71 -21.81 6.71
C ALA A 94 10.33 -21.40 7.20
N TYR A 95 9.94 -20.14 6.93
CA TYR A 95 8.66 -19.59 7.34
C TYR A 95 7.65 -19.67 6.19
N THR A 96 6.52 -20.32 6.43
CA THR A 96 5.38 -20.30 5.52
C THR A 96 4.33 -19.32 6.10
N PRO A 97 4.13 -18.15 5.48
CA PRO A 97 3.21 -17.18 6.01
C PRO A 97 1.76 -17.66 5.93
N SER A 98 0.99 -17.44 6.98
CA SER A 98 -0.46 -17.54 6.93
C SER A 98 -1.02 -16.34 6.17
N LEU A 99 -1.69 -16.57 5.05
CA LEU A 99 -2.27 -15.50 4.23
C LEU A 99 -3.63 -15.10 4.76
N ASN A 100 -3.90 -13.80 4.77
CA ASN A 100 -5.22 -13.26 5.00
C ASN A 100 -5.96 -13.22 3.65
N TYR A 101 -6.95 -14.11 3.50
CA TYR A 101 -7.72 -14.18 2.26
C TYR A 101 -8.86 -13.17 2.19
N ALA A 102 -9.14 -12.42 3.26
CA ALA A 102 -10.22 -11.43 3.28
C ALA A 102 -9.88 -10.17 2.48
N HIS A 103 -8.61 -9.76 2.49
CA HIS A 103 -8.17 -8.52 1.85
C HIS A 103 -6.87 -8.73 1.06
N GLU A 104 -6.70 -7.91 0.02
CA GLU A 104 -5.48 -7.85 -0.78
C GLU A 104 -5.05 -6.39 -0.98
N LEU A 105 -3.75 -6.21 -1.22
CA LEU A 105 -3.18 -4.93 -1.61
C LEU A 105 -3.08 -4.85 -3.13
N ILE A 106 -3.89 -4.01 -3.76
CA ILE A 106 -3.80 -3.69 -5.18
C ILE A 106 -2.81 -2.53 -5.33
N VAL A 107 -1.86 -2.70 -6.23
CA VAL A 107 -0.87 -1.69 -6.60
C VAL A 107 -1.10 -1.30 -8.05
N ALA A 108 -1.39 -0.02 -8.29
CA ALA A 108 -1.52 0.53 -9.64
C ALA A 108 -0.42 1.57 -9.87
N VAL A 109 0.33 1.44 -10.96
CA VAL A 109 1.38 2.38 -11.35
C VAL A 109 0.96 3.06 -12.64
N CYS A 110 0.84 4.39 -12.61
CA CYS A 110 0.39 5.19 -13.75
C CYS A 110 1.31 6.40 -14.00
N SER A 111 1.06 7.09 -15.10
CA SER A 111 1.72 8.37 -15.41
C SER A 111 1.27 9.45 -14.42
N GLN A 112 2.16 10.39 -14.11
CA GLN A 112 1.86 11.52 -13.23
C GLN A 112 0.62 12.29 -13.69
N GLY A 113 -0.20 12.71 -12.72
CA GLY A 113 -1.45 13.43 -12.96
C GLY A 113 -2.61 12.56 -13.43
N CYS A 114 -2.47 11.22 -13.43
CA CYS A 114 -3.52 10.29 -13.83
C CYS A 114 -4.18 9.55 -12.64
N THR A 115 -3.82 9.89 -11.41
CA THR A 115 -4.41 9.30 -10.20
C THR A 115 -5.94 9.34 -10.21
N ASP A 116 -6.56 10.47 -10.57
CA ASP A 116 -8.02 10.60 -10.54
C ASP A 116 -8.70 9.67 -11.55
N MET A 117 -8.10 9.48 -12.74
CA MET A 117 -8.61 8.53 -13.73
C MET A 117 -8.60 7.10 -13.17
N VAL A 118 -7.50 6.68 -12.56
CA VAL A 118 -7.35 5.37 -11.95
C VAL A 118 -8.31 5.20 -10.77
N MET A 119 -8.37 6.19 -9.87
CA MET A 119 -9.19 6.09 -8.67
C MET A 119 -10.69 6.16 -8.97
N ASN A 120 -11.12 6.94 -9.96
CA ASN A 120 -12.52 6.96 -10.40
C ASN A 120 -12.93 5.59 -10.99
N ALA A 121 -12.03 4.95 -11.75
CA ALA A 121 -12.24 3.59 -12.23
C ALA A 121 -12.32 2.58 -11.08
N ALA A 122 -11.42 2.69 -10.11
CA ALA A 122 -11.39 1.81 -8.95
C ALA A 122 -12.63 1.96 -8.05
N ARG A 123 -13.04 3.20 -7.76
CA ARG A 123 -14.22 3.49 -6.93
C ARG A 123 -15.51 3.01 -7.58
N ALA A 124 -15.64 3.14 -8.90
CA ALA A 124 -16.79 2.62 -9.65
C ALA A 124 -16.97 1.10 -9.50
N ALA A 125 -15.91 0.39 -9.12
CA ALA A 125 -15.90 -1.06 -8.85
C ALA A 125 -15.80 -1.41 -7.36
N GLY A 126 -16.00 -0.45 -6.44
CA GLY A 126 -16.09 -0.69 -5.00
C GLY A 126 -14.84 -0.37 -4.19
N ALA A 127 -13.77 0.18 -4.79
CA ALA A 127 -12.63 0.63 -4.00
C ALA A 127 -13.02 1.81 -3.10
N ARG A 128 -12.69 1.73 -1.82
CA ARG A 128 -13.04 2.78 -0.84
C ARG A 128 -12.09 3.98 -0.91
N GLY A 129 -10.82 3.75 -1.27
CA GLY A 129 -9.80 4.79 -1.36
C GLY A 129 -8.44 4.20 -1.66
N GLY A 130 -7.44 5.05 -1.69
CA GLY A 130 -6.06 4.65 -1.91
C GLY A 130 -5.08 5.69 -1.38
N THR A 131 -3.81 5.33 -1.36
CA THR A 131 -2.71 6.21 -1.02
C THR A 131 -1.76 6.30 -2.18
N VAL A 132 -1.43 7.52 -2.60
CA VAL A 132 -0.56 7.80 -3.74
C VAL A 132 0.84 8.11 -3.26
N LEU A 133 1.81 7.47 -3.88
CA LEU A 133 3.23 7.74 -3.80
C LEU A 133 3.72 8.31 -5.12
N HIS A 134 4.56 9.33 -5.06
CA HIS A 134 5.22 9.89 -6.25
C HIS A 134 6.61 9.27 -6.41
N GLY A 135 6.99 8.98 -7.64
CA GLY A 135 8.28 8.40 -7.95
C GLY A 135 8.70 8.64 -9.41
N LYS A 136 9.88 8.20 -9.73
CA LYS A 136 10.42 8.24 -11.10
C LYS A 136 10.54 6.84 -11.65
N GLY A 137 9.98 6.63 -12.84
CA GLY A 137 10.08 5.36 -13.57
C GLY A 137 11.15 5.43 -14.64
N THR A 138 11.99 4.39 -14.70
CA THR A 138 12.95 4.18 -15.78
C THR A 138 12.53 2.94 -16.58
N GLY A 139 12.85 2.90 -17.87
CA GLY A 139 12.62 1.69 -18.69
C GLY A 139 11.34 1.66 -19.53
N ALA A 140 10.63 2.76 -19.66
CA ALA A 140 9.56 2.86 -20.66
C ALA A 140 10.17 2.77 -22.07
N LYS A 141 9.69 1.85 -22.91
CA LYS A 141 10.03 1.84 -24.34
C LYS A 141 9.60 3.18 -24.93
N GLY A 142 10.55 3.91 -25.53
CA GLY A 142 10.31 5.24 -26.09
C GLY A 142 10.44 6.41 -25.12
N ALA A 143 11.03 6.20 -23.94
CA ALA A 143 11.35 7.29 -23.02
C ALA A 143 12.17 8.36 -23.75
N PRO A 144 11.83 9.66 -23.60
CA PRO A 144 12.55 10.73 -24.24
C PRO A 144 14.02 10.71 -23.83
N LYS A 145 14.90 10.88 -24.82
CA LYS A 145 16.34 10.96 -24.60
C LYS A 145 16.81 12.38 -24.87
N PHE A 146 17.63 12.88 -23.98
CA PHE A 146 18.33 14.13 -24.17
C PHE A 146 19.84 13.83 -24.15
N TYR A 147 20.53 14.09 -25.26
CA TYR A 147 21.94 13.72 -25.43
C TYR A 147 22.26 12.26 -25.04
N ASN A 148 21.45 11.30 -25.49
CA ASN A 148 21.54 9.87 -25.15
C ASN A 148 21.28 9.51 -23.65
N ILE A 149 20.90 10.47 -22.83
CA ILE A 149 20.48 10.23 -21.45
C ILE A 149 18.99 9.99 -21.43
N THR A 150 18.56 8.85 -20.90
CA THR A 150 17.13 8.54 -20.71
C THR A 150 16.57 9.42 -19.61
N ILE A 151 15.56 10.21 -19.92
CA ILE A 151 14.86 11.02 -18.91
C ILE A 151 13.87 10.12 -18.20
N ALA A 152 14.05 9.97 -16.87
CA ALA A 152 13.11 9.25 -16.03
C ALA A 152 11.75 9.98 -16.03
N GLN A 153 10.68 9.23 -16.30
CA GLN A 153 9.33 9.78 -16.28
C GLN A 153 8.78 9.80 -14.87
N GLU A 154 8.10 10.88 -14.50
CA GLU A 154 7.35 10.94 -13.24
C GLU A 154 6.19 9.93 -13.27
N LYS A 155 6.07 9.15 -12.21
CA LYS A 155 5.07 8.10 -12.03
C LYS A 155 4.37 8.27 -10.70
N GLU A 156 3.13 7.81 -10.67
CA GLU A 156 2.35 7.69 -9.44
C GLU A 156 2.08 6.21 -9.17
N MET A 157 2.34 5.79 -7.93
CA MET A 157 2.01 4.45 -7.43
C MET A 157 0.85 4.60 -6.46
N ILE A 158 -0.24 3.92 -6.74
CA ILE A 158 -1.47 3.98 -5.96
C ILE A 158 -1.63 2.65 -5.23
N LEU A 159 -1.69 2.71 -3.91
CA LEU A 159 -1.89 1.58 -3.02
C LEU A 159 -3.36 1.53 -2.62
N ILE A 160 -4.06 0.47 -2.96
CA ILE A 160 -5.50 0.28 -2.69
C ILE A 160 -5.66 -1.02 -1.90
N VAL A 161 -6.23 -0.95 -0.70
CA VAL A 161 -6.67 -2.14 0.03
C VAL A 161 -8.09 -2.47 -0.40
N ALA A 162 -8.34 -3.70 -0.75
CA ALA A 162 -9.64 -4.15 -1.23
C ALA A 162 -10.00 -5.52 -0.64
N ALA A 163 -11.29 -5.77 -0.48
CA ALA A 163 -11.76 -7.12 -0.20
C ALA A 163 -11.39 -8.04 -1.37
N THR A 164 -10.96 -9.25 -1.07
CA THR A 164 -10.54 -10.23 -2.08
C THR A 164 -11.64 -10.51 -3.10
N SER A 165 -12.90 -10.50 -2.67
CA SER A 165 -14.08 -10.64 -3.54
C SER A 165 -14.25 -9.50 -4.56
N GLN A 166 -13.78 -8.31 -4.26
CA GLN A 166 -13.87 -7.11 -5.11
C GLN A 166 -12.63 -6.89 -5.97
N LYS A 167 -11.51 -7.52 -5.63
CA LYS A 167 -10.21 -7.31 -6.30
C LYS A 167 -10.29 -7.39 -7.82
N ALA A 168 -10.86 -8.49 -8.34
CA ALA A 168 -10.92 -8.73 -9.80
C ALA A 168 -11.72 -7.63 -10.51
N ALA A 169 -12.86 -7.23 -9.97
CA ALA A 169 -13.70 -6.17 -10.54
C ALA A 169 -12.97 -4.82 -10.54
N ILE A 170 -12.28 -4.49 -9.44
CA ILE A 170 -11.49 -3.25 -9.32
C ILE A 170 -10.36 -3.22 -10.36
N MET A 171 -9.57 -4.29 -10.44
CA MET A 171 -8.47 -4.36 -11.40
C MET A 171 -8.94 -4.29 -12.85
N GLN A 172 -10.01 -5.00 -13.20
CA GLN A 172 -10.62 -4.94 -14.54
C GLN A 172 -11.14 -3.54 -14.88
N SER A 173 -11.79 -2.86 -13.93
CA SER A 173 -12.28 -1.49 -14.13
C SER A 173 -11.12 -0.51 -14.37
N ILE A 174 -10.03 -0.63 -13.62
CA ILE A 174 -8.81 0.16 -13.83
C ILE A 174 -8.25 -0.09 -15.22
N LEU A 175 -8.05 -1.36 -15.60
CA LEU A 175 -7.50 -1.71 -16.92
C LEU A 175 -8.36 -1.22 -18.07
N LYS A 176 -9.68 -1.31 -17.95
CA LYS A 176 -10.61 -0.86 -18.99
C LYS A 176 -10.61 0.66 -19.21
N LYS A 177 -10.48 1.45 -18.14
CA LYS A 177 -10.61 2.92 -18.19
C LYS A 177 -9.28 3.66 -18.18
N ALA A 178 -8.26 3.08 -17.58
CA ALA A 178 -6.97 3.71 -17.34
C ALA A 178 -5.77 2.78 -17.69
N GLY A 179 -6.00 1.69 -18.41
CA GLY A 179 -5.00 0.67 -18.74
C GLY A 179 -3.88 1.15 -19.67
N PRO A 180 -3.03 0.22 -20.15
CA PRO A 180 -1.81 0.54 -20.91
C PRO A 180 -2.04 1.38 -22.15
N ASP A 181 -3.17 1.22 -22.82
CA ASP A 181 -3.52 1.94 -24.06
C ASP A 181 -4.14 3.33 -23.79
N SER A 182 -4.33 3.70 -22.54
CA SER A 182 -4.86 5.01 -22.15
C SER A 182 -3.76 6.02 -21.87
N LYS A 183 -4.12 7.30 -21.68
CA LYS A 183 -3.20 8.36 -21.23
C LYS A 183 -2.49 7.99 -19.93
N ALA A 184 -3.16 7.24 -19.06
CA ALA A 184 -2.60 6.85 -17.76
C ALA A 184 -1.52 5.75 -17.90
N GLY A 185 -1.62 4.90 -18.92
CA GLY A 185 -0.67 3.80 -19.15
C GLY A 185 -0.52 2.89 -17.93
N THR A 186 -1.63 2.61 -17.23
CA THR A 186 -1.59 1.96 -15.92
C THR A 186 -1.23 0.49 -16.01
N ILE A 187 -0.29 0.08 -15.17
CA ILE A 187 -0.01 -1.32 -14.82
C ILE A 187 -0.61 -1.57 -13.45
N VAL A 188 -1.36 -2.66 -13.28
CA VAL A 188 -1.98 -3.03 -12.01
C VAL A 188 -1.69 -4.49 -11.65
N PHE A 189 -1.38 -4.72 -10.38
CA PHE A 189 -1.17 -6.05 -9.81
C PHE A 189 -1.65 -6.10 -8.37
N SER A 190 -1.83 -7.30 -7.81
CA SER A 190 -2.20 -7.46 -6.40
C SER A 190 -1.17 -8.29 -5.63
N LEU A 191 -1.09 -8.01 -4.35
CA LEU A 191 -0.25 -8.71 -3.39
C LEU A 191 -1.16 -9.30 -2.29
N PRO A 192 -0.94 -10.57 -1.89
CA PRO A 192 -1.67 -11.14 -0.76
C PRO A 192 -1.25 -10.44 0.53
N THR A 193 -2.14 -10.47 1.52
CA THR A 193 -1.81 -9.92 2.85
C THR A 193 -1.83 -11.03 3.91
N THR A 194 -1.08 -10.86 4.98
CA THR A 194 -1.14 -11.71 6.16
C THR A 194 -1.99 -11.09 7.26
N GLN A 195 -1.94 -9.76 7.38
CA GLN A 195 -2.75 -9.01 8.34
C GLN A 195 -3.11 -7.64 7.76
N VAL A 196 -4.32 -7.17 8.07
CA VAL A 196 -4.79 -5.81 7.75
C VAL A 196 -5.45 -5.25 9.00
N ALA A 197 -5.14 -4.01 9.34
CA ALA A 197 -5.80 -3.28 10.43
C ALA A 197 -6.10 -1.85 10.00
N GLY A 198 -7.16 -1.26 10.53
CA GLY A 198 -7.59 0.10 10.18
C GLY A 198 -8.48 0.21 8.94
N PHE A 199 -8.85 -0.91 8.35
CA PHE A 199 -9.72 -0.93 7.17
C PHE A 199 -11.22 -0.90 7.52
N ALA A 200 -11.57 -1.22 8.77
CA ALA A 200 -12.96 -1.35 9.22
C ALA A 200 -13.62 0.03 9.34
N LEU A 201 -14.40 0.37 8.36
CA LEU A 201 -15.34 1.47 8.43
C LEU A 201 -16.78 1.05 8.15
N LEU A 202 -17.20 -0.16 8.13
CA LEU A 202 -18.62 -0.57 7.98
C LEU A 202 -18.84 -2.10 8.01
N ASP A 203 -17.91 -2.88 8.52
CA ASP A 203 -18.13 -4.33 8.69
C ASP A 203 -18.68 -4.67 10.11
N ASN A 204 -19.59 -3.84 10.65
CA ASN A 204 -20.35 -4.17 11.86
C ASN A 204 -21.62 -4.98 11.55
N GLN A 205 -21.62 -5.84 10.54
CA GLN A 205 -22.78 -6.68 10.24
C GLN A 205 -22.52 -8.19 10.18
N ASP A 206 -21.30 -8.67 10.49
CA ASP A 206 -21.06 -10.13 10.49
C ASP A 206 -20.25 -10.56 11.73
N GLU A 207 -20.70 -10.22 12.94
CA GLU A 207 -20.39 -10.96 14.17
C GLU A 207 -21.70 -11.21 14.93
N THR A 208 -22.42 -12.26 14.50
CA THR A 208 -23.38 -13.02 15.33
C THR A 208 -23.06 -14.49 15.20
#